data_68f87a1a1096432c0731828cab0342cf
#
_entry.id   68f87a1a1096432c0731828cab0342cf
#
_cell.length_a   1.000
_cell.length_b   1.000
_cell.length_c   1.000
_cell.angle_alpha   90.00
_cell.angle_beta   90.00
_cell.angle_gamma   90.00
#
_symmetry.space_group_name_H-M   'P 1'
#
loop_
_entity.id
_entity.type
_entity.pdbx_description
1 polymer ?
#
loop_
_entity_poly.entity_id
_entity_poly.type
_entity_poly.pdbx_seq_one_letter_code
_entity_poly.pdbx_strand_id
1 'polypeptide(L)'
;MFLSIAPAPSTRTGRLRPTQVIARRFGPDPEPYRGDPLLEEYLSDMTELYGRRFDRDRHAAAGRNSFTDMADRLVRDLDLAVPVDLIAIAHSTPDADPRRVTACYLSELVHGDPLAFAVSDQGPVAAFTALRLLGTYSGDFPGCRALLLVLEQTTMSYEVVRARYPVPGHDAGVAVLLEPAGSDGATVHQRPDVAPTAVGTLLDELVPADAVVIAGPGLTAGPGRPVVRAPDLGAAGVWAEFARHRAGTAGPIAVADHDPVSGTLCTAVFAGSDPETRS
;
A
#
# COMPACT_ATOMS: atom_id res chain seq x y z
N MET A 1 -1.47 17.32 -2.68
CA MET A 1 -1.43 17.18 -4.16
C MET A 1 -1.11 15.75 -4.49
N PHE A 2 -1.77 15.15 -5.47
CA PHE A 2 -1.34 13.86 -6.01
C PHE A 2 -0.18 14.09 -6.95
N LEU A 3 0.97 13.55 -6.62
CA LEU A 3 2.07 13.36 -7.54
C LEU A 3 2.21 11.87 -7.82
N SER A 4 2.60 11.52 -9.02
CA SER A 4 2.99 10.17 -9.35
C SER A 4 4.36 10.26 -10.03
N ILE A 5 5.37 9.83 -9.29
CA ILE A 5 6.76 9.85 -9.72
C ILE A 5 7.18 8.40 -9.95
N ALA A 6 7.71 8.11 -11.13
CA ALA A 6 8.19 6.77 -11.46
C ALA A 6 9.38 6.39 -10.53
N PRO A 7 9.32 5.24 -9.84
CA PRO A 7 10.46 4.72 -9.11
C PRO A 7 11.57 4.30 -10.07
N ALA A 8 12.81 4.25 -9.59
CA ALA A 8 13.93 3.74 -10.38
C ALA A 8 13.71 2.28 -10.78
N PRO A 9 14.13 1.87 -12.00
CA PRO A 9 14.04 0.48 -12.43
C PRO A 9 14.76 -0.43 -11.44
N SER A 10 14.13 -1.52 -11.04
CA SER A 10 14.75 -2.46 -10.13
C SER A 10 14.15 -3.86 -10.25
N THR A 11 14.97 -4.86 -9.95
CA THR A 11 14.54 -6.22 -9.63
C THR A 11 15.28 -6.61 -8.38
N ARG A 12 14.56 -7.00 -7.33
CA ARG A 12 15.17 -7.39 -6.08
C ARG A 12 14.38 -8.51 -5.41
N THR A 13 15.09 -9.57 -5.05
CA THR A 13 14.59 -10.59 -4.12
C THR A 13 14.94 -10.13 -2.71
N GLY A 14 13.92 -9.91 -1.90
CA GLY A 14 14.05 -9.54 -0.50
C GLY A 14 14.36 -10.75 0.37
N ARG A 15 14.63 -10.48 1.65
CA ARG A 15 14.86 -11.50 2.68
C ARG A 15 13.67 -11.68 3.60
N LEU A 16 12.55 -11.05 3.27
CA LEU A 16 11.34 -11.03 4.08
C LEU A 16 10.20 -11.75 3.34
N ARG A 17 9.42 -12.51 4.10
CA ARG A 17 8.18 -13.12 3.64
C ARG A 17 7.01 -12.64 4.49
N PRO A 18 5.81 -12.49 3.93
CA PRO A 18 4.64 -12.16 4.73
C PRO A 18 4.24 -13.37 5.59
N THR A 19 3.96 -13.14 6.86
CA THR A 19 3.45 -14.15 7.80
C THR A 19 2.01 -13.88 8.19
N GLN A 20 1.65 -12.61 8.41
CA GLN A 20 0.27 -12.19 8.63
C GLN A 20 -0.09 -11.09 7.64
N VAL A 21 -1.30 -11.15 7.11
CA VAL A 21 -1.85 -10.11 6.23
C VAL A 21 -3.29 -9.84 6.64
N ILE A 22 -3.56 -8.61 7.03
CA ILE A 22 -4.88 -8.15 7.46
C ILE A 22 -5.32 -7.02 6.53
N ALA A 23 -6.54 -7.10 6.04
CA ALA A 23 -7.15 -6.05 5.22
C ALA A 23 -8.46 -5.58 5.85
N ARG A 24 -8.66 -4.27 5.87
CA ARG A 24 -9.86 -3.66 6.46
C ARG A 24 -10.37 -2.53 5.58
N ARG A 25 -11.69 -2.47 5.42
CA ARG A 25 -12.39 -1.27 4.95
C ARG A 25 -12.89 -0.50 6.17
N PHE A 26 -12.80 0.81 6.08
CA PHE A 26 -13.24 1.70 7.14
C PHE A 26 -14.53 2.42 6.69
N GLY A 27 -15.53 2.40 7.55
CA GLY A 27 -16.71 3.24 7.37
C GLY A 27 -16.37 4.71 7.60
N PRO A 28 -17.23 5.64 7.19
CA PRO A 28 -17.04 7.04 7.53
C PRO A 28 -17.05 7.24 9.04
N ASP A 29 -16.38 8.29 9.50
CA ASP A 29 -16.46 8.75 10.87
C ASP A 29 -17.94 8.95 11.26
N PRO A 30 -18.44 8.28 12.30
CA PRO A 30 -19.83 8.41 12.71
C PRO A 30 -20.17 9.79 13.27
N GLU A 31 -19.15 10.55 13.72
CA GLU A 31 -19.37 11.87 14.29
C GLU A 31 -19.46 12.94 13.18
N PRO A 32 -20.50 13.79 13.22
CA PRO A 32 -20.61 14.90 12.30
C PRO A 32 -19.42 15.85 12.44
N TYR A 33 -18.88 16.30 11.33
CA TYR A 33 -17.81 17.31 11.35
C TYR A 33 -18.32 18.63 11.90
N ARG A 34 -17.84 19.05 13.05
CA ARG A 34 -18.24 20.29 13.73
C ARG A 34 -17.32 21.48 13.43
N GLY A 35 -16.25 21.24 12.65
CA GLY A 35 -15.18 22.19 12.40
C GLY A 35 -14.03 22.00 13.39
N ASP A 36 -12.83 22.18 12.86
CA ASP A 36 -11.58 22.21 13.62
C ASP A 36 -10.71 23.33 13.04
N PRO A 37 -10.67 24.51 13.67
CA PRO A 37 -9.98 25.68 13.11
C PRO A 37 -8.51 25.42 12.79
N LEU A 38 -7.80 24.65 13.63
CA LEU A 38 -6.39 24.36 13.40
C LEU A 38 -6.18 23.42 12.21
N LEU A 39 -7.04 22.41 12.07
CA LEU A 39 -7.01 21.50 10.91
C LEU A 39 -7.40 22.24 9.63
N GLU A 40 -8.44 23.09 9.68
CA GLU A 40 -8.90 23.86 8.53
C GLU A 40 -7.84 24.88 8.06
N GLU A 41 -7.16 25.55 8.98
CA GLU A 41 -6.04 26.43 8.69
C GLU A 41 -4.89 25.64 8.04
N TYR A 42 -4.47 24.55 8.65
CA TYR A 42 -3.40 23.70 8.11
C TYR A 42 -3.73 23.19 6.70
N LEU A 43 -4.93 22.66 6.48
CA LEU A 43 -5.36 22.16 5.16
C LEU A 43 -5.49 23.29 4.15
N SER A 44 -5.90 24.47 4.57
CA SER A 44 -5.97 25.67 3.73
C SER A 44 -4.58 26.07 3.23
N ASP A 45 -3.62 26.20 4.15
CA ASP A 45 -2.25 26.56 3.83
C ASP A 45 -1.60 25.54 2.89
N MET A 46 -1.79 24.25 3.20
CA MET A 46 -1.26 23.17 2.36
C MET A 46 -1.85 23.17 0.95
N THR A 47 -3.14 23.42 0.78
CA THR A 47 -3.78 23.42 -0.54
C THR A 47 -3.44 24.67 -1.34
N GLU A 48 -3.27 25.82 -0.70
CA GLU A 48 -2.90 27.09 -1.34
C GLU A 48 -1.55 27.01 -2.04
N LEU A 49 -0.56 26.31 -1.45
CA LEU A 49 0.75 26.07 -2.06
C LEU A 49 0.67 25.44 -3.46
N TYR A 50 -0.40 24.73 -3.73
CA TYR A 50 -0.65 24.06 -5.00
C TYR A 50 -1.71 24.76 -5.85
N GLY A 51 -2.06 26.02 -5.52
CA GLY A 51 -3.10 26.77 -6.23
C GLY A 51 -4.50 26.17 -6.08
N ARG A 52 -4.76 25.45 -4.99
CA ARG A 52 -6.05 24.87 -4.66
C ARG A 52 -6.66 25.59 -3.47
N ARG A 53 -7.96 25.39 -3.28
CA ARG A 53 -8.68 25.91 -2.12
C ARG A 53 -9.18 24.77 -1.27
N PHE A 54 -9.04 24.89 0.03
CA PHE A 54 -9.71 24.02 0.99
C PHE A 54 -11.22 24.12 0.83
N ASP A 55 -11.89 22.99 0.72
CA ASP A 55 -13.34 22.86 0.59
C ASP A 55 -13.88 22.18 1.85
N ARG A 56 -14.38 23.00 2.77
CA ARG A 56 -14.88 22.55 4.07
C ARG A 56 -16.06 21.60 3.95
N ASP A 57 -16.98 21.88 3.02
CA ASP A 57 -18.20 21.06 2.84
C ASP A 57 -17.83 19.68 2.29
N ARG A 58 -16.89 19.63 1.36
CA ARG A 58 -16.33 18.39 0.83
C ARG A 58 -15.61 17.60 1.91
N HIS A 59 -14.78 18.24 2.72
CA HIS A 59 -14.11 17.61 3.86
C HIS A 59 -15.12 17.06 4.87
N ALA A 60 -16.13 17.84 5.23
CA ALA A 60 -17.18 17.45 6.17
C ALA A 60 -18.01 16.25 5.69
N ALA A 61 -18.25 16.15 4.38
CA ALA A 61 -19.04 15.09 3.77
C ALA A 61 -18.25 13.79 3.52
N ALA A 62 -16.92 13.81 3.69
CA ALA A 62 -16.06 12.67 3.43
C ALA A 62 -15.95 11.70 4.63
N GLY A 63 -15.20 10.60 4.45
CA GLY A 63 -15.01 9.56 5.47
C GLY A 63 -14.22 10.01 6.69
N ARG A 64 -13.27 10.92 6.51
CA ARG A 64 -12.42 11.55 7.54
C ARG A 64 -11.61 10.57 8.40
N ASN A 65 -11.37 9.37 7.92
CA ASN A 65 -10.45 8.46 8.60
C ASN A 65 -9.01 8.94 8.43
N SER A 66 -8.33 9.29 9.52
CA SER A 66 -6.90 9.58 9.47
C SER A 66 -6.08 8.30 9.27
N PHE A 67 -4.90 8.42 8.68
CA PHE A 67 -4.01 7.27 8.55
C PHE A 67 -3.58 6.73 9.90
N THR A 68 -3.42 7.58 10.91
CA THR A 68 -3.09 7.17 12.28
C THR A 68 -4.18 6.28 12.88
N ASP A 69 -5.47 6.67 12.75
CA ASP A 69 -6.57 5.88 13.30
C ASP A 69 -6.78 4.57 12.53
N MET A 70 -6.57 4.59 11.21
CA MET A 70 -6.63 3.39 10.39
C MET A 70 -5.50 2.42 10.73
N ALA A 71 -4.27 2.94 10.88
CA ALA A 71 -3.10 2.15 11.25
C ALA A 71 -3.23 1.54 12.66
N ASP A 72 -3.70 2.32 13.65
CA ASP A 72 -3.95 1.83 15.00
C ASP A 72 -4.87 0.59 15.01
N ARG A 73 -6.00 0.69 14.28
CA ARG A 73 -6.94 -0.42 14.18
C ARG A 73 -6.37 -1.65 13.49
N LEU A 74 -5.55 -1.48 12.45
CA LEU A 74 -4.89 -2.58 11.73
C LEU A 74 -3.83 -3.25 12.60
N VAL A 75 -3.02 -2.47 13.30
CA VAL A 75 -1.94 -2.97 14.15
C VAL A 75 -2.50 -3.76 15.34
N ARG A 76 -3.62 -3.33 15.92
CA ARG A 76 -4.28 -4.07 17.00
C ARG A 76 -4.87 -5.41 16.57
N ASP A 77 -5.17 -5.58 15.28
CA ASP A 77 -5.67 -6.84 14.73
C ASP A 77 -4.52 -7.83 14.40
N LEU A 78 -3.25 -7.38 14.46
CA LEU A 78 -2.07 -8.23 14.27
C LEU A 78 -1.59 -8.84 15.59
N ASP A 79 -1.08 -10.06 15.53
CA ASP A 79 -0.33 -10.66 16.63
C ASP A 79 1.12 -10.16 16.61
N LEU A 80 1.38 -9.08 17.36
CA LEU A 80 2.71 -8.46 17.50
C LEU A 80 3.39 -8.83 18.83
N ALA A 81 3.32 -10.09 19.23
CA ALA A 81 3.97 -10.58 20.46
C ALA A 81 5.50 -10.40 20.47
N VAL A 82 6.10 -10.23 19.31
CA VAL A 82 7.55 -10.01 19.13
C VAL A 82 7.80 -8.62 18.55
N PRO A 83 8.88 -7.91 18.97
CA PRO A 83 9.21 -6.59 18.45
C PRO A 83 9.31 -6.53 16.92
N VAL A 84 9.03 -5.35 16.37
CA VAL A 84 9.18 -5.00 14.95
C VAL A 84 10.34 -4.02 14.81
N ASP A 85 11.20 -4.22 13.83
CA ASP A 85 12.42 -3.41 13.61
C ASP A 85 12.20 -2.32 12.54
N LEU A 86 11.32 -2.58 11.58
CA LEU A 86 11.05 -1.68 10.45
C LEU A 86 9.55 -1.48 10.24
N ILE A 87 9.14 -0.24 10.01
CA ILE A 87 7.77 0.10 9.62
C ILE A 87 7.81 0.94 8.35
N ALA A 88 7.10 0.50 7.31
CA ALA A 88 6.87 1.30 6.11
C ALA A 88 5.38 1.56 5.92
N ILE A 89 5.02 2.81 5.68
CA ILE A 89 3.67 3.24 5.36
C ILE A 89 3.64 3.64 3.89
N ALA A 90 2.77 3.03 3.09
CA ALA A 90 2.59 3.37 1.69
C ALA A 90 1.18 3.91 1.46
N HIS A 91 1.07 5.00 0.73
CA HIS A 91 -0.22 5.59 0.39
C HIS A 91 -0.16 6.36 -0.93
N SER A 92 -1.28 6.45 -1.64
CA SER A 92 -1.42 7.28 -2.84
C SER A 92 -2.24 8.54 -2.60
N THR A 93 -3.08 8.53 -1.58
CA THR A 93 -3.91 9.66 -1.18
C THR A 93 -3.28 10.43 -0.02
N PRO A 94 -3.55 11.74 0.14
CA PRO A 94 -3.12 12.48 1.32
C PRO A 94 -3.88 12.03 2.57
N ASP A 95 -3.30 12.24 3.77
CA ASP A 95 -4.00 11.97 5.03
C ASP A 95 -5.16 12.96 5.24
N ALA A 96 -6.24 12.49 5.84
CA ALA A 96 -7.39 13.31 6.23
C ALA A 96 -7.05 14.25 7.40
N ASP A 97 -6.19 13.81 8.32
CA ASP A 97 -5.65 14.61 9.43
C ASP A 97 -4.15 14.37 9.59
N PRO A 98 -3.30 15.15 8.89
CA PRO A 98 -1.85 14.94 8.90
C PRO A 98 -1.14 15.52 10.13
N ARG A 99 -1.85 16.11 11.10
CA ARG A 99 -1.26 16.69 12.32
C ARG A 99 -0.63 15.63 13.22
N ARG A 100 -1.10 14.37 13.14
CA ARG A 100 -0.48 13.22 13.79
C ARG A 100 0.33 12.46 12.75
N VAL A 101 1.64 12.53 12.89
CA VAL A 101 2.55 11.79 11.99
C VAL A 101 2.43 10.30 12.27
N THR A 102 1.79 9.56 11.38
CA THR A 102 1.49 8.13 11.56
C THR A 102 2.73 7.28 11.85
N ALA A 103 3.87 7.58 11.20
CA ALA A 103 5.13 6.87 11.45
C ALA A 103 5.61 7.05 12.91
N CYS A 104 5.56 8.27 13.44
CA CYS A 104 5.95 8.54 14.84
C CYS A 104 4.97 7.87 15.82
N TYR A 105 3.67 7.94 15.53
CA TYR A 105 2.68 7.27 16.37
C TYR A 105 2.90 5.75 16.44
N LEU A 106 3.18 5.12 15.32
CA LEU A 106 3.42 3.69 15.26
C LEU A 106 4.73 3.28 15.96
N SER A 107 5.77 4.11 15.91
CA SER A 107 7.02 3.84 16.64
C SER A 107 6.80 3.78 18.15
N GLU A 108 5.84 4.54 18.67
CA GLU A 108 5.48 4.50 20.09
C GLU A 108 4.50 3.35 20.43
N LEU A 109 3.63 2.99 19.48
CA LEU A 109 2.60 1.96 19.69
C LEU A 109 3.16 0.55 19.63
N VAL A 110 4.09 0.29 18.72
CA VAL A 110 4.62 -1.05 18.42
C VAL A 110 5.84 -1.33 19.30
N HIS A 111 5.91 -2.53 19.87
CA HIS A 111 7.06 -2.92 20.67
C HIS A 111 8.34 -3.01 19.82
N GLY A 112 9.43 -2.51 20.38
CA GLY A 112 10.73 -2.36 19.75
C GLY A 112 11.14 -0.89 19.69
N ASP A 113 12.04 -0.56 18.83
CA ASP A 113 12.42 0.81 18.47
C ASP A 113 12.51 0.88 16.93
N PRO A 114 11.36 0.71 16.24
CA PRO A 114 11.37 0.51 14.81
C PRO A 114 11.79 1.77 14.05
N LEU A 115 12.63 1.59 13.03
CA LEU A 115 12.81 2.60 12.01
C LEU A 115 11.51 2.71 11.18
N ALA A 116 10.79 3.82 11.33
CA ALA A 116 9.54 4.06 10.63
C ALA A 116 9.66 5.14 9.56
N PHE A 117 9.09 4.89 8.38
CA PHE A 117 9.08 5.84 7.26
C PHE A 117 7.83 5.70 6.40
N ALA A 118 7.55 6.72 5.58
CA ALA A 118 6.44 6.70 4.62
C ALA A 118 6.96 6.75 3.17
N VAL A 119 6.20 6.16 2.27
CA VAL A 119 6.39 6.20 0.82
C VAL A 119 5.10 6.71 0.19
N SER A 120 5.16 7.85 -0.48
CA SER A 120 4.04 8.48 -1.17
C SER A 120 4.44 8.93 -2.59
N ASP A 121 3.53 9.60 -3.27
CA ASP A 121 3.76 10.25 -4.57
C ASP A 121 4.14 9.29 -5.72
N GLN A 122 3.81 8.01 -5.58
CA GLN A 122 4.00 6.99 -6.60
C GLN A 122 2.68 6.29 -7.00
N GLY A 123 1.54 6.92 -6.69
CA GLY A 123 0.22 6.35 -6.99
C GLY A 123 0.05 4.93 -6.45
N PRO A 124 -0.59 4.03 -7.21
CA PRO A 124 -0.89 2.67 -6.76
C PRO A 124 0.37 1.80 -6.55
N VAL A 125 1.54 2.25 -7.03
CA VAL A 125 2.78 1.46 -6.94
C VAL A 125 3.65 1.81 -5.72
N ALA A 126 3.25 2.75 -4.88
CA ALA A 126 3.98 3.15 -3.67
C ALA A 126 4.30 1.96 -2.74
N ALA A 127 3.36 1.03 -2.56
CA ALA A 127 3.53 -0.12 -1.69
C ALA A 127 4.62 -1.10 -2.17
N PHE A 128 4.86 -1.20 -3.49
CA PHE A 128 5.94 -2.01 -4.04
C PHE A 128 7.31 -1.38 -3.72
N THR A 129 7.42 -0.06 -3.79
CA THR A 129 8.63 0.65 -3.35
C THR A 129 8.87 0.46 -1.86
N ALA A 130 7.84 0.58 -1.03
CA ALA A 130 7.93 0.35 0.40
C ALA A 130 8.42 -1.07 0.71
N LEU A 131 7.83 -2.09 0.08
CA LEU A 131 8.26 -3.49 0.24
C LEU A 131 9.73 -3.70 -0.18
N ARG A 132 10.15 -3.10 -1.29
CA ARG A 132 11.54 -3.14 -1.75
C ARG A 132 12.50 -2.49 -0.75
N LEU A 133 12.13 -1.36 -0.17
CA LEU A 133 12.93 -0.67 0.85
C LEU A 133 13.03 -1.50 2.12
N LEU A 134 11.93 -2.07 2.61
CA LEU A 134 11.95 -3.00 3.74
C LEU A 134 12.90 -4.18 3.49
N GLY A 135 12.83 -4.80 2.31
CA GLY A 135 13.74 -5.87 1.92
C GLY A 135 15.21 -5.41 1.80
N THR A 136 15.46 -4.10 1.57
CA THR A 136 16.80 -3.54 1.55
C THR A 136 17.33 -3.35 2.97
N TYR A 137 16.57 -2.63 3.80
CA TYR A 137 16.97 -2.34 5.18
C TYR A 137 17.05 -3.58 6.07
N SER A 138 16.23 -4.61 5.80
CA SER A 138 16.27 -5.86 6.55
C SER A 138 17.64 -6.55 6.49
N GLY A 139 18.49 -6.22 5.51
CA GLY A 139 19.84 -6.72 5.42
C GLY A 139 20.77 -6.28 6.56
N ASP A 140 20.47 -5.14 7.16
CA ASP A 140 21.25 -4.52 8.24
C ASP A 140 20.77 -4.96 9.64
N PHE A 141 19.61 -5.64 9.72
CA PHE A 141 19.00 -6.11 10.97
C PHE A 141 18.89 -7.64 10.97
N PRO A 142 19.77 -8.37 11.65
CA PRO A 142 19.67 -9.83 11.77
C PRO A 142 18.35 -10.26 12.42
N GLY A 143 17.63 -11.16 11.76
CA GLY A 143 16.31 -11.60 12.26
C GLY A 143 15.19 -10.56 12.11
N CYS A 144 15.40 -9.53 11.28
CA CYS A 144 14.50 -8.40 11.07
C CYS A 144 13.05 -8.82 10.86
N ARG A 145 12.16 -8.20 11.64
CA ARG A 145 10.71 -8.20 11.41
C ARG A 145 10.27 -6.84 10.94
N ALA A 146 9.44 -6.80 9.92
CA ALA A 146 8.99 -5.56 9.32
C ALA A 146 7.47 -5.52 9.18
N LEU A 147 6.91 -4.31 9.28
CA LEU A 147 5.50 -4.04 9.06
C LEU A 147 5.35 -3.14 7.84
N LEU A 148 4.62 -3.61 6.84
CA LEU A 148 4.15 -2.78 5.73
C LEU A 148 2.68 -2.43 5.96
N LEU A 149 2.37 -1.13 5.99
CA LEU A 149 1.02 -0.60 6.00
C LEU A 149 0.73 0.04 4.65
N VAL A 150 -0.36 -0.34 4.00
CA VAL A 150 -0.87 0.31 2.79
C VAL A 150 -2.18 0.96 3.14
N LEU A 151 -2.23 2.29 3.10
CA LEU A 151 -3.35 3.08 3.59
C LEU A 151 -3.92 3.94 2.46
N GLU A 152 -5.22 3.90 2.28
CA GLU A 152 -5.93 4.70 1.29
C GLU A 152 -7.20 5.27 1.89
N GLN A 153 -7.49 6.53 1.60
CA GLN A 153 -8.67 7.19 2.12
C GLN A 153 -9.33 8.10 1.06
N THR A 154 -10.60 8.42 1.26
CA THR A 154 -11.46 9.10 0.27
C THR A 154 -11.57 10.60 0.52
N THR A 155 -11.08 11.10 1.65
CA THR A 155 -11.21 12.50 2.06
C THR A 155 -10.28 13.38 1.25
N MET A 156 -10.83 14.05 0.25
CA MET A 156 -10.13 15.07 -0.53
C MET A 156 -10.66 16.43 -0.13
N SER A 157 -9.87 17.17 0.60
CA SER A 157 -10.24 18.51 1.10
C SER A 157 -10.24 19.59 0.02
N TYR A 158 -10.08 19.21 -1.25
CA TYR A 158 -10.08 20.08 -2.42
C TYR A 158 -10.58 19.32 -3.65
N GLU A 159 -10.87 20.05 -4.74
CA GLU A 159 -11.31 19.42 -5.98
C GLU A 159 -10.17 18.67 -6.68
N VAL A 160 -10.39 17.39 -6.97
CA VAL A 160 -9.43 16.50 -7.64
C VAL A 160 -9.92 16.17 -9.04
N VAL A 161 -9.04 16.27 -10.02
CA VAL A 161 -9.32 15.82 -11.40
C VAL A 161 -9.23 14.30 -11.44
N ARG A 162 -10.34 13.62 -11.17
CA ARG A 162 -10.42 12.15 -11.02
C ARG A 162 -9.93 11.36 -12.25
N ALA A 163 -10.06 11.93 -13.44
CA ALA A 163 -9.56 11.28 -14.67
C ALA A 163 -8.04 11.11 -14.68
N ARG A 164 -7.33 11.97 -13.95
CA ARG A 164 -5.86 11.94 -13.86
C ARG A 164 -5.39 11.28 -12.56
N TYR A 165 -6.18 11.40 -11.50
CA TYR A 165 -5.82 10.92 -10.16
C TYR A 165 -7.01 10.16 -9.58
N PRO A 166 -7.07 8.83 -9.74
CA PRO A 166 -8.15 8.04 -9.20
C PRO A 166 -8.16 8.14 -7.67
N VAL A 167 -9.31 8.54 -7.14
CA VAL A 167 -9.57 8.51 -5.70
C VAL A 167 -10.28 7.20 -5.42
N PRO A 168 -9.84 6.40 -4.43
CA PRO A 168 -10.47 5.14 -4.10
C PRO A 168 -11.95 5.31 -3.72
N GLY A 169 -12.74 4.27 -3.92
CA GLY A 169 -14.17 4.30 -3.58
C GLY A 169 -14.46 4.21 -2.09
N HIS A 170 -13.49 3.71 -1.31
CA HIS A 170 -13.62 3.48 0.14
C HIS A 170 -12.28 3.74 0.83
N ASP A 171 -12.37 4.16 2.09
CA ASP A 171 -11.21 4.15 2.97
C ASP A 171 -10.84 2.70 3.27
N ALA A 172 -9.58 2.35 3.06
CA ALA A 172 -9.10 0.98 3.20
C ALA A 172 -7.64 0.95 3.66
N GLY A 173 -7.31 -0.09 4.39
CA GLY A 173 -5.93 -0.33 4.79
C GLY A 173 -5.59 -1.81 4.80
N VAL A 174 -4.32 -2.08 4.58
CA VAL A 174 -3.74 -3.42 4.67
C VAL A 174 -2.50 -3.36 5.52
N ALA A 175 -2.39 -4.28 6.47
CA ALA A 175 -1.19 -4.51 7.25
C ALA A 175 -0.58 -5.85 6.86
N VAL A 176 0.72 -5.84 6.55
CA VAL A 176 1.50 -7.04 6.19
C VAL A 176 2.64 -7.16 7.17
N LEU A 177 2.59 -8.16 8.04
CA LEU A 177 3.73 -8.53 8.89
C LEU A 177 4.67 -9.39 8.06
N LEU A 178 5.93 -8.99 8.05
CA LEU A 178 7.00 -9.60 7.27
C LEU A 178 8.08 -10.13 8.22
N GLU A 179 8.49 -11.37 8.00
CA GLU A 179 9.52 -12.04 8.80
C GLU A 179 10.64 -12.59 7.92
N PRO A 180 11.79 -12.95 8.50
CA PRO A 180 12.90 -13.52 7.73
C PRO A 180 12.47 -14.75 6.91
N ALA A 181 12.85 -14.79 5.66
CA ALA A 181 12.39 -15.78 4.70
C ALA A 181 13.48 -16.77 4.23
N GLY A 182 14.71 -16.61 4.66
CA GLY A 182 15.80 -17.38 4.04
C GLY A 182 15.87 -17.08 2.52
N SER A 183 15.64 -18.12 1.70
CA SER A 183 15.60 -18.02 0.22
C SER A 183 14.25 -17.59 -0.34
N ASP A 184 13.17 -17.64 0.45
CA ASP A 184 11.78 -17.54 -0.03
C ASP A 184 11.20 -16.13 0.13
N GLY A 185 12.04 -15.14 0.11
CA GLY A 185 11.65 -13.75 0.21
C GLY A 185 10.94 -13.24 -1.05
N ALA A 186 10.13 -12.19 -0.88
CA ALA A 186 9.40 -11.58 -1.98
C ALA A 186 10.35 -11.03 -3.05
N THR A 187 10.08 -11.32 -4.32
CA THR A 187 10.78 -10.70 -5.45
C THR A 187 9.95 -9.55 -5.98
N VAL A 188 10.51 -8.34 -5.92
CA VAL A 188 9.86 -7.11 -6.40
C VAL A 188 10.50 -6.62 -7.68
N HIS A 189 9.70 -6.41 -8.71
CA HIS A 189 10.11 -5.78 -9.96
C HIS A 189 9.43 -4.42 -10.11
N GLN A 190 10.19 -3.42 -10.54
CA GLN A 190 9.71 -2.09 -10.88
C GLN A 190 10.25 -1.71 -12.24
N ARG A 191 9.36 -1.41 -13.18
CA ARG A 191 9.67 -1.07 -14.57
C ARG A 191 8.97 0.24 -14.93
N PRO A 192 9.70 1.36 -15.00
CA PRO A 192 9.16 2.63 -15.51
C PRO A 192 9.03 2.58 -17.05
N ASP A 193 8.36 3.58 -17.58
CA ASP A 193 8.19 3.82 -19.01
C ASP A 193 7.52 2.66 -19.77
N VAL A 194 6.63 1.93 -19.09
CA VAL A 194 5.88 0.82 -19.67
C VAL A 194 4.59 1.34 -20.30
N ALA A 195 4.50 1.22 -21.63
CA ALA A 195 3.27 1.52 -22.34
C ALA A 195 2.16 0.49 -21.96
N PRO A 196 0.89 0.91 -21.89
CA PRO A 196 -0.21 -0.01 -21.56
C PRO A 196 -0.28 -1.28 -22.42
N THR A 197 0.14 -1.18 -23.70
CA THR A 197 0.19 -2.30 -24.64
C THR A 197 1.30 -3.31 -24.35
N ALA A 198 2.36 -2.91 -23.64
CA ALA A 198 3.48 -3.77 -23.28
C ALA A 198 3.29 -4.49 -21.93
N VAL A 199 2.31 -4.06 -21.13
CA VAL A 199 2.08 -4.56 -19.76
C VAL A 199 1.90 -6.07 -19.73
N GLY A 200 1.07 -6.64 -20.64
CA GLY A 200 0.81 -8.07 -20.67
C GLY A 200 2.06 -8.91 -20.92
N THR A 201 2.87 -8.53 -21.92
CA THR A 201 4.12 -9.22 -22.26
C THR A 201 5.13 -9.17 -21.12
N LEU A 202 5.33 -7.98 -20.53
CA LEU A 202 6.24 -7.83 -19.39
C LEU A 202 5.76 -8.60 -18.15
N LEU A 203 4.45 -8.67 -17.93
CA LEU A 203 3.90 -9.45 -16.83
C LEU A 203 4.21 -10.93 -17.00
N ASP A 204 4.11 -11.46 -18.23
CA ASP A 204 4.46 -12.86 -18.54
C ASP A 204 5.96 -13.16 -18.41
N GLU A 205 6.82 -12.17 -18.61
CA GLU A 205 8.27 -12.28 -18.39
C GLU A 205 8.67 -12.23 -16.91
N LEU A 206 7.98 -11.38 -16.11
CA LEU A 206 8.36 -11.08 -14.73
C LEU A 206 7.73 -12.02 -13.69
N VAL A 207 6.65 -12.70 -14.06
CA VAL A 207 5.85 -13.50 -13.11
C VAL A 207 5.88 -14.97 -13.54
N PRO A 208 6.15 -15.92 -12.61
CA PRO A 208 6.10 -17.34 -12.89
C PRO A 208 4.79 -17.78 -13.55
N ALA A 209 4.86 -18.72 -14.50
CA ALA A 209 3.70 -19.13 -15.29
C ALA A 209 2.59 -19.78 -14.46
N ASP A 210 2.95 -20.41 -13.37
CA ASP A 210 2.07 -21.08 -12.39
C ASP A 210 1.55 -20.17 -11.28
N ALA A 211 2.00 -18.90 -11.24
CA ALA A 211 1.56 -17.96 -10.21
C ALA A 211 0.12 -17.49 -10.43
N VAL A 212 -0.63 -17.41 -9.34
CA VAL A 212 -1.90 -16.67 -9.31
C VAL A 212 -1.57 -15.17 -9.35
N VAL A 213 -2.09 -14.47 -10.36
CA VAL A 213 -1.85 -13.03 -10.53
C VAL A 213 -3.02 -12.24 -9.96
N ILE A 214 -2.74 -11.41 -8.97
CA ILE A 214 -3.65 -10.40 -8.42
C ILE A 214 -3.34 -9.07 -9.10
N ALA A 215 -4.26 -8.59 -9.91
CA ALA A 215 -4.06 -7.43 -10.78
C ALA A 215 -4.85 -6.20 -10.31
N GLY A 216 -4.14 -5.09 -10.20
CA GLY A 216 -4.74 -3.78 -10.00
C GLY A 216 -5.51 -3.25 -11.22
N PRO A 217 -6.25 -2.14 -11.05
CA PRO A 217 -7.08 -1.57 -12.10
C PRO A 217 -6.31 -1.18 -13.38
N GLY A 218 -5.05 -0.79 -13.25
CA GLY A 218 -4.20 -0.37 -14.37
C GLY A 218 -3.69 -1.52 -15.24
N LEU A 219 -3.91 -2.78 -14.83
CA LEU A 219 -3.46 -3.94 -15.58
C LEU A 219 -4.55 -4.46 -16.53
N THR A 220 -4.19 -4.65 -17.79
CA THR A 220 -4.95 -5.50 -18.71
C THR A 220 -4.39 -6.92 -18.63
N ALA A 221 -5.26 -7.94 -18.54
CA ALA A 221 -4.82 -9.33 -18.52
C ALA A 221 -4.04 -9.66 -19.80
N GLY A 222 -2.88 -10.28 -19.64
CA GLY A 222 -2.16 -10.87 -20.76
C GLY A 222 -2.93 -12.04 -21.38
N PRO A 223 -2.76 -12.35 -22.67
CA PRO A 223 -3.42 -13.47 -23.31
C PRO A 223 -3.07 -14.80 -22.60
N GLY A 224 -4.08 -15.54 -22.18
CA GLY A 224 -3.95 -16.90 -21.67
C GLY A 224 -3.63 -17.07 -20.18
N ARG A 225 -3.47 -15.98 -19.43
CA ARG A 225 -3.21 -16.05 -17.98
C ARG A 225 -4.45 -15.69 -17.15
N PRO A 226 -4.90 -16.56 -16.25
CA PRO A 226 -5.96 -16.20 -15.31
C PRO A 226 -5.50 -15.10 -14.34
N VAL A 227 -6.34 -14.11 -14.14
CA VAL A 227 -6.07 -12.95 -13.31
C VAL A 227 -7.21 -12.72 -12.33
N VAL A 228 -6.88 -12.57 -11.06
CA VAL A 228 -7.80 -12.12 -10.02
C VAL A 228 -7.80 -10.59 -9.99
N ARG A 229 -8.96 -9.97 -10.20
CA ARG A 229 -9.08 -8.51 -10.19
C ARG A 229 -9.20 -7.98 -8.77
N ALA A 230 -8.33 -7.05 -8.44
CA ALA A 230 -8.38 -6.36 -7.18
C ALA A 230 -9.59 -5.38 -7.12
N PRO A 231 -10.18 -5.18 -5.93
CA PRO A 231 -11.22 -4.17 -5.74
C PRO A 231 -10.65 -2.75 -5.91
N ASP A 232 -11.52 -1.79 -6.23
CA ASP A 232 -11.18 -0.37 -6.33
C ASP A 232 -10.99 0.25 -4.93
N LEU A 233 -9.82 -0.01 -4.34
CA LEU A 233 -9.38 0.51 -3.05
C LEU A 233 -8.05 1.25 -3.18
N GLY A 234 -7.78 1.89 -4.32
CA GLY A 234 -6.51 2.55 -4.59
C GLY A 234 -5.32 1.58 -4.47
N ALA A 235 -4.19 2.05 -3.96
CA ALA A 235 -3.00 1.23 -3.75
C ALA A 235 -3.25 0.04 -2.80
N ALA A 236 -4.24 0.11 -1.91
CA ALA A 236 -4.58 -0.98 -0.98
C ALA A 236 -5.30 -2.15 -1.68
N GLY A 237 -5.89 -1.95 -2.86
CA GLY A 237 -6.75 -2.94 -3.51
C GLY A 237 -6.08 -4.27 -3.77
N VAL A 238 -4.91 -4.28 -4.41
CA VAL A 238 -4.15 -5.50 -4.72
C VAL A 238 -3.68 -6.24 -3.47
N TRP A 239 -3.34 -5.49 -2.42
CA TRP A 239 -2.90 -6.08 -1.14
C TRP A 239 -4.06 -6.63 -0.33
N ALA A 240 -5.24 -6.02 -0.40
CA ALA A 240 -6.47 -6.55 0.20
C ALA A 240 -6.89 -7.88 -0.46
N GLU A 241 -6.76 -7.96 -1.78
CA GLU A 241 -7.03 -9.20 -2.50
C GLU A 241 -5.96 -10.28 -2.23
N PHE A 242 -4.69 -9.87 -2.05
CA PHE A 242 -3.62 -10.75 -1.60
C PHE A 242 -3.93 -11.37 -0.22
N ALA A 243 -4.42 -10.57 0.74
CA ALA A 243 -4.84 -11.07 2.05
C ALA A 243 -5.88 -12.19 1.94
N ARG A 244 -6.84 -12.05 1.01
CA ARG A 244 -7.90 -13.05 0.79
C ARG A 244 -7.42 -14.36 0.17
N HIS A 245 -6.45 -14.28 -0.74
CA HIS A 245 -6.00 -15.43 -1.53
C HIS A 245 -4.84 -16.20 -0.87
N ARG A 246 -4.01 -15.52 -0.09
CA ARG A 246 -2.80 -16.10 0.47
C ARG A 246 -3.05 -17.40 1.25
N ALA A 247 -4.08 -17.44 2.09
CA ALA A 247 -4.37 -18.58 2.96
C ALA A 247 -4.82 -19.84 2.21
N GLY A 248 -5.33 -19.70 0.99
CA GLY A 248 -5.87 -20.79 0.18
C GLY A 248 -5.02 -21.23 -1.00
N THR A 249 -3.89 -20.55 -1.26
CA THR A 249 -3.07 -20.80 -2.45
C THR A 249 -1.77 -21.48 -2.07
N ALA A 250 -1.57 -22.71 -2.57
CA ALA A 250 -0.34 -23.48 -2.34
C ALA A 250 0.82 -23.04 -3.26
N GLY A 251 0.53 -22.50 -4.45
CA GLY A 251 1.53 -22.02 -5.41
C GLY A 251 1.91 -20.55 -5.20
N PRO A 252 2.83 -20.04 -6.03
CA PRO A 252 3.23 -18.66 -5.95
C PRO A 252 2.08 -17.69 -6.24
N ILE A 253 2.10 -16.54 -5.57
CA ILE A 253 1.16 -15.44 -5.79
C ILE A 253 1.95 -14.22 -6.24
N ALA A 254 1.53 -13.60 -7.34
CA ALA A 254 2.04 -12.33 -7.81
C ALA A 254 0.98 -11.24 -7.60
N VAL A 255 1.37 -10.21 -6.88
CA VAL A 255 0.61 -8.96 -6.79
C VAL A 255 1.19 -8.03 -7.85
N ALA A 256 0.35 -7.42 -8.68
CA ALA A 256 0.81 -6.57 -9.77
C ALA A 256 -0.09 -5.35 -9.97
N ASP A 257 0.52 -4.20 -10.26
CA ASP A 257 -0.22 -3.01 -10.66
C ASP A 257 0.59 -2.18 -11.66
N HIS A 258 -0.12 -1.36 -12.41
CA HIS A 258 0.45 -0.42 -13.36
C HIS A 258 -0.12 0.97 -13.10
N ASP A 259 0.76 1.92 -12.83
CA ASP A 259 0.36 3.32 -12.74
C ASP A 259 0.37 3.97 -14.13
N PRO A 260 -0.78 4.30 -14.69
CA PRO A 260 -0.84 4.90 -16.02
C PRO A 260 -0.32 6.34 -16.06
N VAL A 261 -0.18 7.01 -14.90
CA VAL A 261 0.31 8.40 -14.81
C VAL A 261 1.84 8.43 -14.93
N SER A 262 2.53 7.55 -14.20
CA SER A 262 3.99 7.44 -14.27
C SER A 262 4.47 6.43 -15.31
N GLY A 263 3.57 5.66 -15.93
CA GLY A 263 3.92 4.57 -16.84
C GLY A 263 4.68 3.43 -16.14
N THR A 264 4.45 3.21 -14.84
CA THR A 264 5.25 2.24 -14.08
C THR A 264 4.49 0.94 -13.85
N LEU A 265 5.05 -0.18 -14.29
CA LEU A 265 4.62 -1.53 -13.94
C LEU A 265 5.40 -2.04 -12.73
N CYS A 266 4.68 -2.47 -11.71
CA CYS A 266 5.26 -3.15 -10.54
C CYS A 266 4.66 -4.53 -10.35
N THR A 267 5.51 -5.47 -9.92
CA THR A 267 5.08 -6.80 -9.47
C THR A 267 5.80 -7.17 -8.18
N ALA A 268 5.11 -7.90 -7.29
CA ALA A 268 5.71 -8.53 -6.13
C ALA A 268 5.30 -10.00 -6.14
N VAL A 269 6.27 -10.90 -6.26
CA VAL A 269 6.06 -12.35 -6.31
C VAL A 269 6.41 -12.94 -4.96
N PHE A 270 5.47 -13.67 -4.38
CA PHE A 270 5.60 -14.36 -3.11
C PHE A 270 5.55 -15.87 -3.35
N ALA A 271 6.39 -16.63 -2.66
CA ALA A 271 6.27 -18.08 -2.61
C ALA A 271 4.91 -18.50 -2.02
N GLY A 272 4.40 -19.64 -2.43
CA GLY A 272 3.17 -20.19 -1.87
C GLY A 272 3.27 -20.47 -0.37
N SER A 273 2.15 -20.56 0.30
CA SER A 273 2.11 -20.99 1.70
C SER A 273 2.44 -22.48 1.81
N ASP A 274 3.45 -22.82 2.59
CA ASP A 274 3.75 -24.22 2.91
C ASP A 274 2.59 -24.85 3.70
N PRO A 275 2.00 -25.95 3.27
CA PRO A 275 0.88 -26.57 3.99
C PRO A 275 1.26 -27.11 5.37
N GLU A 276 2.55 -27.26 5.67
CA GLU A 276 3.04 -27.83 6.95
C GLU A 276 3.07 -26.84 8.13
N THR A 277 2.84 -25.55 7.91
CA THR A 277 2.81 -24.54 8.98
C THR A 277 1.43 -24.38 9.65
N ARG A 278 0.49 -25.31 9.39
CA ARG A 278 -0.85 -25.33 9.99
C ARG A 278 -0.96 -26.41 11.06
N SER A 279 -0.23 -26.30 12.15
CA SER A 279 -0.46 -27.15 13.33
C SER A 279 -0.50 -26.30 14.60
#